data_ce52207738bbec9f665e946acea5faec
#
_entry.id   ce52207738bbec9f665e946acea5faec
#
_cell.length_a   1.000
_cell.length_b   1.000
_cell.length_c   1.000
_cell.angle_alpha   90.00
_cell.angle_beta   90.00
_cell.angle_gamma   90.00
#
_symmetry.space_group_name_H-M   'P 1'
#
loop_
_entity.id
_entity.type
_entity.pdbx_description
1 polymer ?
#
loop_
_entity_poly.entity_id
_entity_poly.type
_entity_poly.pdbx_seq_one_letter_code
_entity_poly.pdbx_strand_id
1 'polypeptide(L)'
;MDGVRLTEIVEKMNLKNLTPGVDITERKVHVPDVNRPALQLTGFFDHFDLNRVQIIGNVECAYLETLTRERKDEIYEKLLAHKVPCIVFSNDLQPESEFIETAEKNDIPVLGTCKKTSSFMGELIRWLNVKLAPCISIHGVLVDVYGVGVLIMGESGIGKSEAALELIKRGHRLVTDDVVEI
;
A
#
# COMPACT_ATOMS: atom_id res chain seq x y z
N MET A 1 -7.31 8.31 -10.15
CA MET A 1 -6.06 7.60 -9.89
C MET A 1 -6.35 6.11 -9.84
N ASP A 2 -5.57 5.34 -10.53
CA ASP A 2 -5.67 3.88 -10.49
C ASP A 2 -4.97 3.41 -9.20
N GLY A 3 -5.70 2.73 -8.30
CA GLY A 3 -5.14 2.27 -7.01
C GLY A 3 -4.04 1.21 -7.21
N VAL A 4 -3.27 0.93 -6.17
CA VAL A 4 -2.23 -0.10 -6.14
C VAL A 4 -2.89 -1.47 -5.93
N ARG A 5 -2.58 -2.45 -6.76
CA ARG A 5 -3.11 -3.81 -6.62
C ARG A 5 -2.60 -4.47 -5.33
N LEU A 6 -3.49 -5.22 -4.68
CA LEU A 6 -3.13 -5.91 -3.45
C LEU A 6 -2.02 -6.96 -3.68
N THR A 7 -1.98 -7.57 -4.86
CA THR A 7 -0.91 -8.49 -5.28
C THR A 7 0.47 -7.82 -5.28
N GLU A 8 0.58 -6.56 -5.75
CA GLU A 8 1.83 -5.80 -5.70
C GLU A 8 2.28 -5.53 -4.26
N ILE A 9 1.32 -5.25 -3.36
CA ILE A 9 1.61 -5.05 -1.93
C ILE A 9 2.13 -6.35 -1.31
N VAL A 10 1.46 -7.48 -1.62
CA VAL A 10 1.85 -8.80 -1.12
C VAL A 10 3.28 -9.15 -1.52
N GLU A 11 3.63 -8.97 -2.79
CA GLU A 11 4.99 -9.22 -3.30
C GLU A 11 6.00 -8.26 -2.68
N LYS A 12 5.73 -6.95 -2.73
CA LYS A 12 6.68 -5.92 -2.27
C LYS A 12 6.97 -6.02 -0.77
N MET A 13 5.94 -6.31 0.03
CA MET A 13 6.07 -6.39 1.49
C MET A 13 6.40 -7.81 1.97
N ASN A 14 6.46 -8.80 1.06
CA ASN A 14 6.64 -10.21 1.34
C ASN A 14 5.62 -10.72 2.37
N LEU A 15 4.34 -10.53 2.05
CA LEU A 15 3.23 -10.94 2.92
C LEU A 15 2.80 -12.38 2.63
N LYS A 16 2.45 -13.09 3.69
CA LYS A 16 1.84 -14.42 3.59
C LYS A 16 0.32 -14.27 3.47
N ASN A 17 -0.29 -14.91 2.48
CA ASN A 17 -1.75 -14.98 2.38
C ASN A 17 -2.28 -16.02 3.38
N LEU A 18 -3.15 -15.61 4.30
CA LEU A 18 -3.76 -16.44 5.33
C LEU A 18 -5.19 -16.87 4.97
N THR A 19 -5.78 -16.26 3.93
CA THR A 19 -7.11 -16.58 3.37
C THR A 19 -6.99 -16.93 1.89
N PRO A 20 -6.41 -18.08 1.55
CA PRO A 20 -6.15 -18.43 0.13
C PRO A 20 -7.43 -18.61 -0.69
N GLY A 21 -8.59 -18.79 -0.05
CA GLY A 21 -9.91 -18.85 -0.72
C GLY A 21 -10.44 -17.50 -1.16
N VAL A 22 -9.84 -16.38 -0.70
CA VAL A 22 -10.26 -15.03 -1.06
C VAL A 22 -9.42 -14.50 -2.22
N ASP A 23 -10.07 -14.08 -3.32
CA ASP A 23 -9.38 -13.51 -4.48
C ASP A 23 -8.85 -12.10 -4.16
N ILE A 24 -7.56 -11.90 -4.40
CA ILE A 24 -6.85 -10.64 -4.18
C ILE A 24 -6.41 -9.95 -5.48
N THR A 25 -6.63 -10.58 -6.64
CA THR A 25 -6.05 -10.15 -7.93
C THR A 25 -6.56 -8.79 -8.40
N GLU A 26 -7.87 -8.54 -8.25
CA GLU A 26 -8.52 -7.30 -8.68
C GLU A 26 -8.67 -6.26 -7.55
N ARG A 27 -8.26 -6.60 -6.33
CA ARG A 27 -8.36 -5.68 -5.19
C ARG A 27 -7.31 -4.60 -5.27
N LYS A 28 -7.73 -3.37 -4.96
CA LYS A 28 -6.86 -2.19 -5.00
C LYS A 28 -6.91 -1.41 -3.70
N VAL A 29 -5.79 -0.81 -3.35
CA VAL A 29 -5.64 0.17 -2.26
C VAL A 29 -5.50 1.54 -2.89
N HIS A 30 -6.32 2.50 -2.47
CA HIS A 30 -6.42 3.84 -3.07
C HIS A 30 -5.86 4.95 -2.18
N VAL A 31 -5.54 4.65 -0.93
CA VAL A 31 -5.00 5.62 0.03
C VAL A 31 -3.72 5.08 0.67
N PRO A 32 -2.74 5.94 0.92
CA PRO A 32 -1.48 5.51 1.54
C PRO A 32 -1.60 5.27 3.05
N ASP A 33 -2.64 5.81 3.66
CA ASP A 33 -2.85 5.69 5.09
C ASP A 33 -3.25 4.27 5.50
N VAL A 34 -2.85 3.90 6.70
CA VAL A 34 -3.20 2.63 7.33
C VAL A 34 -3.98 2.90 8.62
N ASN A 35 -4.67 1.89 9.12
CA ASN A 35 -5.38 1.97 10.39
C ASN A 35 -5.03 0.79 11.30
N ARG A 36 -5.05 1.04 12.61
CA ARG A 36 -5.04 0.00 13.64
C ARG A 36 -6.43 -0.04 14.26
N PRO A 37 -7.21 -1.12 14.08
CA PRO A 37 -8.62 -1.15 14.43
C PRO A 37 -8.87 -1.34 15.94
N ALA A 38 -8.07 -0.68 16.81
CA ALA A 38 -8.14 -0.84 18.25
C ALA A 38 -9.51 -0.43 18.81
N LEU A 39 -10.08 0.70 18.37
CA LEU A 39 -11.42 1.13 18.78
C LEU A 39 -12.52 0.25 18.19
N GLN A 40 -12.34 -0.22 16.96
CA GLN A 40 -13.30 -1.12 16.31
C GLN A 40 -13.43 -2.45 17.05
N LEU A 41 -12.34 -2.93 17.64
CA LEU A 41 -12.37 -4.13 18.48
C LEU A 41 -13.16 -3.92 19.78
N THR A 42 -13.39 -2.68 20.23
CA THR A 42 -14.30 -2.38 21.35
C THR A 42 -15.76 -2.25 20.92
N GLY A 43 -16.02 -2.22 19.62
CA GLY A 43 -17.34 -2.05 19.03
C GLY A 43 -17.66 -0.62 18.59
N PHE A 44 -16.67 0.28 18.59
CA PHE A 44 -16.83 1.67 18.16
C PHE A 44 -16.37 1.84 16.71
N PHE A 45 -17.30 2.15 15.80
CA PHE A 45 -17.05 2.24 14.36
C PHE A 45 -17.26 3.65 13.79
N ASP A 46 -17.59 4.64 14.61
CA ASP A 46 -17.72 6.01 14.12
C ASP A 46 -16.38 6.49 13.55
N HIS A 47 -16.42 7.08 12.35
CA HIS A 47 -15.26 7.51 11.59
C HIS A 47 -14.27 6.38 11.19
N PHE A 48 -14.74 5.13 11.14
CA PHE A 48 -13.93 4.03 10.62
C PHE A 48 -13.74 4.18 9.11
N ASP A 49 -12.49 4.42 8.68
CA ASP A 49 -12.16 4.59 7.27
C ASP A 49 -11.95 3.21 6.61
N LEU A 50 -12.90 2.86 5.75
CA LEU A 50 -12.95 1.58 5.04
C LEU A 50 -11.91 1.46 3.91
N ASN A 51 -11.31 2.57 3.48
CA ASN A 51 -10.34 2.57 2.38
C ASN A 51 -8.92 2.20 2.82
N ARG A 52 -8.67 2.17 4.13
CA ARG A 52 -7.36 1.92 4.70
C ARG A 52 -7.07 0.44 4.89
N VAL A 53 -5.82 0.05 4.67
CA VAL A 53 -5.31 -1.25 5.12
C VAL A 53 -5.37 -1.31 6.64
N GLN A 54 -5.97 -2.36 7.19
CA GLN A 54 -6.10 -2.57 8.63
C GLN A 54 -4.92 -3.40 9.14
N ILE A 55 -4.30 -2.99 10.24
CA ILE A 55 -3.12 -3.66 10.79
C ILE A 55 -3.37 -4.06 12.25
N ILE A 56 -3.29 -5.36 12.50
CA ILE A 56 -3.43 -5.97 13.83
C ILE A 56 -2.04 -6.33 14.35
N GLY A 57 -1.73 -5.86 15.54
CA GLY A 57 -0.48 -6.12 16.23
C GLY A 57 -0.69 -6.74 17.60
N ASN A 58 0.39 -6.82 18.41
CA ASN A 58 0.35 -7.45 19.74
C ASN A 58 -0.71 -6.86 20.67
N VAL A 59 -0.95 -5.54 20.60
CA VAL A 59 -1.90 -4.87 21.49
C VAL A 59 -3.33 -5.29 21.19
N GLU A 60 -3.68 -5.34 19.90
CA GLU A 60 -5.00 -5.78 19.44
C GLU A 60 -5.24 -7.25 19.79
N CYS A 61 -4.24 -8.12 19.53
CA CYS A 61 -4.35 -9.54 19.88
C CYS A 61 -4.47 -9.74 21.40
N ALA A 62 -3.64 -9.08 22.19
CA ALA A 62 -3.72 -9.16 23.67
C ALA A 62 -5.08 -8.69 24.19
N TYR A 63 -5.68 -7.66 23.59
CA TYR A 63 -7.04 -7.25 23.94
C TYR A 63 -8.06 -8.33 23.58
N LEU A 64 -8.00 -8.91 22.40
CA LEU A 64 -8.90 -10.00 21.99
C LEU A 64 -8.81 -11.20 22.92
N GLU A 65 -7.63 -11.54 23.44
CA GLU A 65 -7.44 -12.62 24.42
C GLU A 65 -8.19 -12.39 25.75
N THR A 66 -8.49 -11.14 26.08
CA THR A 66 -9.27 -10.80 27.30
C THR A 66 -10.77 -11.02 27.15
N LEU A 67 -11.25 -11.22 25.92
CA LEU A 67 -12.68 -11.30 25.62
C LEU A 67 -13.19 -12.74 25.68
N THR A 68 -14.50 -12.88 26.01
CA THR A 68 -15.20 -14.17 25.86
C THR A 68 -15.36 -14.51 24.38
N ARG A 69 -15.58 -15.80 24.09
CA ARG A 69 -15.76 -16.29 22.72
C ARG A 69 -16.92 -15.57 22.02
N GLU A 70 -18.06 -15.47 22.69
CA GLU A 70 -19.26 -14.82 22.14
C GLU A 70 -18.98 -13.36 21.76
N ARG A 71 -18.18 -12.67 22.61
CA ARG A 71 -17.82 -11.28 22.33
C ARG A 71 -16.85 -11.14 21.18
N LYS A 72 -15.91 -12.08 21.02
CA LYS A 72 -15.01 -12.13 19.85
C LYS A 72 -15.82 -12.33 18.57
N ASP A 73 -16.74 -13.30 18.55
CA ASP A 73 -17.56 -13.59 17.39
C ASP A 73 -18.38 -12.37 16.94
N GLU A 74 -19.00 -11.65 17.89
CA GLU A 74 -19.68 -10.39 17.59
C GLU A 74 -18.77 -9.33 16.96
N ILE A 75 -17.55 -9.20 17.50
CA ILE A 75 -16.58 -8.21 17.01
C ILE A 75 -16.06 -8.61 15.63
N TYR A 76 -15.76 -9.88 15.41
CA TYR A 76 -15.30 -10.39 14.13
C TYR A 76 -16.36 -10.18 13.05
N GLU A 77 -17.61 -10.54 13.31
CA GLU A 77 -18.72 -10.31 12.38
C GLU A 77 -18.89 -8.81 12.07
N LYS A 78 -18.83 -7.93 13.07
CA LYS A 78 -18.95 -6.48 12.85
C LYS A 78 -17.78 -5.90 12.07
N LEU A 79 -16.54 -6.24 12.45
CA LEU A 79 -15.35 -5.72 11.80
C LEU A 79 -15.26 -6.18 10.35
N LEU A 80 -15.50 -7.47 10.10
CA LEU A 80 -15.35 -8.11 8.80
C LEU A 80 -16.56 -7.88 7.88
N ALA A 81 -17.70 -7.43 8.40
CA ALA A 81 -18.81 -6.94 7.57
C ALA A 81 -18.43 -5.65 6.79
N HIS A 82 -17.44 -4.92 7.27
CA HIS A 82 -16.91 -3.75 6.58
C HIS A 82 -15.93 -4.18 5.48
N LYS A 83 -16.21 -3.78 4.26
CA LYS A 83 -15.38 -4.14 3.10
C LYS A 83 -14.09 -3.33 3.04
N VAL A 84 -13.14 -3.64 3.94
CA VAL A 84 -11.79 -3.08 3.91
C VAL A 84 -10.93 -3.75 2.83
N PRO A 85 -9.87 -3.09 2.32
CA PRO A 85 -9.00 -3.67 1.30
C PRO A 85 -8.35 -4.99 1.73
N CYS A 86 -7.82 -5.03 2.94
CA CYS A 86 -7.28 -6.22 3.60
C CYS A 86 -7.01 -5.96 5.08
N ILE A 87 -6.77 -7.04 5.82
CA ILE A 87 -6.29 -7.01 7.21
C ILE A 87 -4.91 -7.69 7.26
N VAL A 88 -3.95 -7.05 7.92
CA VAL A 88 -2.58 -7.58 8.03
C VAL A 88 -2.24 -7.83 9.50
N PHE A 89 -1.92 -9.07 9.83
CA PHE A 89 -1.36 -9.44 11.12
C PHE A 89 0.16 -9.28 11.09
N SER A 90 0.70 -8.47 11.98
CA SER A 90 2.14 -8.20 12.11
C SER A 90 2.78 -9.06 13.21
N ASN A 91 4.12 -8.99 13.37
CA ASN A 91 4.89 -9.74 14.38
C ASN A 91 4.74 -11.27 14.29
N ASP A 92 4.49 -11.82 13.11
CA ASP A 92 4.22 -13.25 12.91
C ASP A 92 3.02 -13.79 13.71
N LEU A 93 2.11 -12.91 14.11
CA LEU A 93 0.88 -13.27 14.81
C LEU A 93 0.00 -14.14 13.93
N GLN A 94 -0.63 -15.14 14.54
CA GLN A 94 -1.56 -16.01 13.85
C GLN A 94 -2.98 -15.67 14.33
N PRO A 95 -3.90 -15.32 13.42
CA PRO A 95 -5.30 -15.14 13.76
C PRO A 95 -5.94 -16.46 14.21
N GLU A 96 -6.96 -16.37 15.04
CA GLU A 96 -7.78 -17.54 15.40
C GLU A 96 -8.51 -18.08 14.16
N SER A 97 -8.83 -19.39 14.15
CA SER A 97 -9.54 -20.04 13.03
C SER A 97 -10.89 -19.38 12.74
N GLU A 98 -11.60 -18.99 13.79
CA GLU A 98 -12.91 -18.31 13.71
C GLU A 98 -12.79 -16.95 13.01
N PHE A 99 -11.69 -16.22 13.23
CA PHE A 99 -11.41 -14.97 12.51
C PHE A 99 -11.21 -15.21 11.01
N ILE A 100 -10.43 -16.24 10.66
CA ILE A 100 -10.17 -16.62 9.26
C ILE A 100 -11.45 -17.05 8.56
N GLU A 101 -12.23 -17.94 9.19
CA GLU A 101 -13.51 -18.41 8.64
C GLU A 101 -14.49 -17.25 8.39
N THR A 102 -14.60 -16.33 9.35
CA THR A 102 -15.44 -15.13 9.21
C THR A 102 -14.93 -14.19 8.14
N ALA A 103 -13.61 -14.06 7.99
CA ALA A 103 -12.99 -13.24 6.94
C ALA A 103 -13.25 -13.83 5.54
N GLU A 104 -13.10 -15.14 5.35
CA GLU A 104 -13.41 -15.82 4.09
C GLU A 104 -14.88 -15.69 3.73
N LYS A 105 -15.79 -15.89 4.69
CA LYS A 105 -17.24 -15.72 4.51
C LYS A 105 -17.62 -14.31 4.04
N ASN A 106 -16.92 -13.29 4.54
CA ASN A 106 -17.15 -11.89 4.18
C ASN A 106 -16.29 -11.42 3.01
N ASP A 107 -15.50 -12.32 2.40
CA ASP A 107 -14.61 -12.01 1.28
C ASP A 107 -13.58 -10.94 1.63
N ILE A 108 -12.95 -11.02 2.82
CA ILE A 108 -11.92 -10.10 3.29
C ILE A 108 -10.55 -10.80 3.29
N PRO A 109 -9.56 -10.28 2.54
CA PRO A 109 -8.20 -10.83 2.57
C PRO A 109 -7.53 -10.61 3.92
N VAL A 110 -6.99 -11.67 4.49
CA VAL A 110 -6.15 -11.64 5.68
C VAL A 110 -4.74 -12.05 5.30
N LEU A 111 -3.78 -11.19 5.67
CA LEU A 111 -2.37 -11.34 5.33
C LEU A 111 -1.52 -11.35 6.60
N GLY A 112 -0.34 -11.94 6.54
CA GLY A 112 0.58 -12.04 7.67
C GLY A 112 1.97 -11.49 7.32
N THR A 113 2.66 -10.92 8.31
CA THR A 113 4.06 -10.51 8.20
C THR A 113 4.82 -10.74 9.50
N CYS A 114 6.08 -11.16 9.41
CA CYS A 114 6.98 -11.26 10.56
C CYS A 114 7.54 -9.90 11.01
N LYS A 115 7.35 -8.84 10.22
CA LYS A 115 7.83 -7.50 10.58
C LYS A 115 7.09 -6.96 11.81
N LYS A 116 7.81 -6.14 12.60
CA LYS A 116 7.21 -5.39 13.71
C LYS A 116 6.17 -4.40 13.18
N THR A 117 5.06 -4.22 13.89
CA THR A 117 3.92 -3.38 13.48
C THR A 117 4.36 -2.00 12.99
N SER A 118 5.15 -1.27 13.78
CA SER A 118 5.59 0.09 13.43
C SER A 118 6.51 0.12 12.21
N SER A 119 7.41 -0.86 12.07
CA SER A 119 8.30 -0.96 10.91
C SER A 119 7.52 -1.28 9.64
N PHE A 120 6.57 -2.20 9.71
CA PHE A 120 5.70 -2.56 8.59
C PHE A 120 4.84 -1.38 8.16
N MET A 121 4.18 -0.70 9.11
CA MET A 121 3.38 0.50 8.82
C MET A 121 4.19 1.58 8.11
N GLY A 122 5.37 1.91 8.65
CA GLY A 122 6.22 2.95 8.07
C GLY A 122 6.72 2.62 6.66
N GLU A 123 7.03 1.34 6.40
CA GLU A 123 7.44 0.87 5.07
C GLU A 123 6.28 0.90 4.07
N LEU A 124 5.11 0.39 4.47
CA LEU A 124 3.92 0.35 3.63
C LEU A 124 3.44 1.76 3.26
N ILE A 125 3.30 2.65 4.25
CA ILE A 125 2.89 4.05 4.02
C ILE A 125 3.85 4.75 3.06
N ARG A 126 5.15 4.63 3.28
CA ARG A 126 6.16 5.26 2.42
C ARG A 126 6.06 4.75 0.99
N TRP A 127 5.92 3.45 0.82
CA TRP A 127 5.82 2.85 -0.51
C TRP A 127 4.51 3.22 -1.21
N LEU A 128 3.37 3.20 -0.50
CA LEU A 128 2.07 3.62 -1.03
C LEU A 128 2.06 5.10 -1.43
N ASN A 129 2.69 5.99 -0.63
CA ASN A 129 2.80 7.41 -0.99
C ASN A 129 3.53 7.60 -2.33
N VAL A 130 4.58 6.82 -2.58
CA VAL A 130 5.29 6.88 -3.88
C VAL A 130 4.42 6.33 -5.01
N LYS A 131 3.74 5.21 -4.79
CA LYS A 131 2.92 4.54 -5.81
C LYS A 131 1.62 5.29 -6.15
N LEU A 132 1.05 5.97 -5.17
CA LEU A 132 -0.20 6.75 -5.31
C LEU A 132 0.07 8.25 -5.53
N ALA A 133 1.33 8.65 -5.64
CA ALA A 133 1.66 10.04 -5.97
C ALA A 133 1.06 10.43 -7.34
N PRO A 134 0.54 11.64 -7.46
CA PRO A 134 0.16 12.16 -8.78
C PRO A 134 1.38 12.11 -9.70
N CYS A 135 1.21 11.52 -10.88
CA CYS A 135 2.23 11.50 -11.90
C CYS A 135 1.75 12.32 -13.09
N ILE A 136 2.56 13.25 -13.55
CA ILE A 136 2.32 14.01 -14.76
C ILE A 136 3.38 13.67 -15.81
N SER A 137 2.93 13.48 -17.04
CA SER A 137 3.82 13.26 -18.17
C SER A 137 4.08 14.58 -18.89
N ILE A 138 5.33 14.95 -19.04
CA ILE A 138 5.76 16.19 -19.69
C ILE A 138 6.62 15.83 -20.91
N HIS A 139 6.31 16.43 -22.07
CA HIS A 139 7.18 16.31 -23.24
C HIS A 139 8.45 17.12 -23.03
N GLY A 140 9.59 16.42 -22.97
CA GLY A 140 10.87 17.05 -22.74
C GLY A 140 12.00 16.02 -22.69
N VAL A 141 13.22 16.54 -22.53
CA VAL A 141 14.42 15.71 -22.34
C VAL A 141 14.97 15.94 -20.95
N LEU A 142 15.16 14.87 -20.19
CA LEU A 142 15.76 14.94 -18.86
C LEU A 142 17.21 14.48 -18.91
N VAL A 143 18.11 15.36 -18.48
CA VAL A 143 19.57 15.12 -18.43
C VAL A 143 20.04 15.30 -16.99
N ASP A 144 20.87 14.38 -16.52
CA ASP A 144 21.61 14.56 -15.25
C ASP A 144 22.89 15.38 -15.54
N VAL A 145 22.94 16.55 -14.94
CA VAL A 145 24.07 17.48 -15.03
C VAL A 145 24.70 17.61 -13.65
N TYR A 146 25.82 16.94 -13.42
CA TYR A 146 26.54 16.91 -12.12
C TYR A 146 25.67 16.48 -10.93
N GLY A 147 24.75 15.51 -11.13
CA GLY A 147 23.85 15.01 -10.08
C GLY A 147 22.60 15.84 -9.92
N VAL A 148 22.35 16.82 -10.79
CA VAL A 148 21.12 17.63 -10.83
C VAL A 148 20.32 17.26 -12.08
N GLY A 149 19.05 16.88 -11.91
CA GLY A 149 18.13 16.65 -13.02
C GLY A 149 17.75 17.96 -13.71
N VAL A 150 18.10 18.11 -14.98
CA VAL A 150 17.74 19.26 -15.83
C VAL A 150 16.70 18.83 -16.86
N LEU A 151 15.49 19.37 -16.76
CA LEU A 151 14.41 19.13 -17.69
C LEU A 151 14.43 20.21 -18.79
N ILE A 152 14.68 19.79 -20.05
CA ILE A 152 14.68 20.64 -21.24
C ILE A 152 13.29 20.55 -21.88
N MET A 153 12.53 21.64 -21.84
CA MET A 153 11.19 21.74 -22.41
C MET A 153 11.16 22.70 -23.61
N GLY A 154 10.15 22.55 -24.45
CA GLY A 154 9.92 23.42 -25.61
C GLY A 154 9.08 22.73 -26.69
N GLU A 155 8.68 23.48 -27.72
CA GLU A 155 7.92 22.95 -28.84
C GLU A 155 8.68 21.86 -29.60
N SER A 156 7.94 21.02 -30.35
CA SER A 156 8.55 20.00 -31.22
C SER A 156 9.42 20.68 -32.28
N GLY A 157 10.61 20.16 -32.51
CA GLY A 157 11.56 20.68 -33.51
C GLY A 157 12.41 21.88 -33.09
N ILE A 158 12.28 22.38 -31.85
CA ILE A 158 13.07 23.54 -31.37
C ILE A 158 14.54 23.22 -31.05
N GLY A 159 14.93 21.93 -31.09
CA GLY A 159 16.31 21.54 -30.82
C GLY A 159 16.56 20.98 -29.41
N LYS A 160 15.51 20.47 -28.73
CA LYS A 160 15.67 19.88 -27.38
C LYS A 160 16.65 18.71 -27.37
N SER A 161 16.49 17.77 -28.28
CA SER A 161 17.35 16.58 -28.38
C SER A 161 18.78 16.94 -28.82
N GLU A 162 18.96 17.97 -29.65
CA GLU A 162 20.27 18.50 -29.99
C GLU A 162 21.00 19.09 -28.79
N ALA A 163 20.26 19.87 -27.96
CA ALA A 163 20.81 20.43 -26.72
C ALA A 163 21.20 19.33 -25.74
N ALA A 164 20.38 18.27 -25.62
CA ALA A 164 20.69 17.12 -24.78
C ALA A 164 21.92 16.37 -25.30
N LEU A 165 22.03 16.16 -26.61
CA LEU A 165 23.21 15.53 -27.22
C LEU A 165 24.51 16.32 -26.95
N GLU A 166 24.45 17.65 -26.97
CA GLU A 166 25.59 18.49 -26.63
C GLU A 166 26.01 18.34 -25.15
N LEU A 167 25.04 18.22 -24.23
CA LEU A 167 25.32 17.92 -22.83
C LEU A 167 25.93 16.55 -22.64
N ILE A 168 25.42 15.52 -23.35
CA ILE A 168 25.97 14.17 -23.31
C ILE A 168 27.42 14.14 -23.82
N LYS A 169 27.75 14.86 -24.92
CA LYS A 169 29.11 14.98 -25.41
C LYS A 169 30.06 15.63 -24.39
N ARG A 170 29.55 16.47 -23.51
CA ARG A 170 30.29 17.09 -22.39
C ARG A 170 30.41 16.21 -21.16
N GLY A 171 29.93 14.97 -21.22
CA GLY A 171 30.04 13.97 -20.14
C GLY A 171 28.86 13.91 -19.19
N HIS A 172 27.73 14.58 -19.52
CA HIS A 172 26.49 14.48 -18.75
C HIS A 172 25.67 13.25 -19.17
N ARG A 173 24.73 12.83 -18.35
CA ARG A 173 23.99 11.58 -18.53
C ARG A 173 22.55 11.85 -18.97
N LEU A 174 22.14 11.26 -20.10
CA LEU A 174 20.74 11.22 -20.49
C LEU A 174 19.95 10.33 -19.50
N VAL A 175 18.84 10.82 -18.99
CA VAL A 175 17.91 10.06 -18.14
C VAL A 175 16.76 9.54 -18.98
N THR A 176 16.07 10.43 -19.69
CA THR A 176 15.01 10.05 -20.63
C THR A 176 14.84 11.11 -21.73
N ASP A 177 14.33 10.69 -22.88
CA ASP A 177 13.98 11.56 -24.03
C ASP A 177 12.51 11.37 -24.35
N ASP A 178 11.87 12.40 -24.92
CA ASP A 178 10.49 12.47 -25.38
C ASP A 178 9.45 12.65 -24.27
N VAL A 179 9.36 11.78 -23.30
CA VAL A 179 8.39 11.84 -22.19
C VAL A 179 9.08 11.68 -20.86
N VAL A 180 8.86 12.66 -19.98
CA VAL A 180 9.36 12.66 -18.61
C VAL A 180 8.16 12.54 -17.67
N GLU A 181 8.15 11.50 -16.86
CA GLU A 181 7.17 11.33 -15.79
C GLU A 181 7.72 11.91 -14.48
N ILE A 182 6.94 12.81 -13.85
CA ILE A 182 7.29 13.53 -12.62
C ILE A 182 6.18 13.37 -11.60
#